data_c7dee3f25b8d1b5bef13507cfe785ce0
#
_entry.id   c7dee3f25b8d1b5bef13507cfe785ce0
#
_cell.length_a   1.000
_cell.length_b   1.000
_cell.length_c   1.000
_cell.angle_alpha   90.00
_cell.angle_beta   90.00
_cell.angle_gamma   90.00
#
_symmetry.space_group_name_H-M   'P 1'
#
loop_
_entity.id
_entity.type
_entity.pdbx_description
1 polymer ?
#
loop_
_entity_poly.entity_id
_entity_poly.type
_entity_poly.pdbx_seq_one_letter_code
_entity_poly.pdbx_strand_id
1 'polypeptide(L)'
;YAPFRCDYCDTDARVMFQVDRDWEIIKSMKPAERACEKCGEPQYFDEDPSTYFSYIITQQPFELDGDVAAFLSSKLNYAVSEASRKLRIDKIIEGRSTYLKLAGDLDASFPREKLAEGLEGVVVLDVAGIGKIEPAGAAEWRGFLQMMTPASDSIYLLGVPPVFLEKLTRPEDLGPKAQVITFAIPYTCNTCSTTSLQPVDVEQHYDVLKFATPPETKCGDCKNPMVCAASEGLLSHLTTLPKPSI
;
A
#
# COMPACT_ATOMS: atom_id res chain seq x y z
N TYR A 1 -23.77 6.95 9.57
CA TYR A 1 -24.43 7.49 10.77
C TYR A 1 -25.39 6.46 11.30
N ALA A 2 -25.35 6.17 12.60
CA ALA A 2 -26.18 5.19 13.30
C ALA A 2 -27.19 5.89 14.21
N PRO A 3 -28.44 5.41 14.29
CA PRO A 3 -29.47 6.03 15.12
C PRO A 3 -29.29 5.65 16.60
N PHE A 4 -29.38 6.64 17.46
CA PHE A 4 -29.42 6.47 18.91
C PHE A 4 -30.60 7.24 19.48
N ARG A 5 -31.23 6.71 20.54
CA ARG A 5 -32.35 7.32 21.22
C ARG A 5 -32.12 7.40 22.72
N CYS A 6 -32.55 8.48 23.30
CA CYS A 6 -32.60 8.67 24.74
C CYS A 6 -34.00 8.46 25.25
N ASP A 7 -34.24 7.38 26.00
CA ASP A 7 -35.56 7.05 26.54
C ASP A 7 -36.03 8.04 27.59
N TYR A 8 -35.09 8.77 28.23
CA TYR A 8 -35.44 9.71 29.28
C TYR A 8 -36.02 11.05 28.77
N CYS A 9 -35.47 11.59 27.68
CA CYS A 9 -35.93 12.87 27.12
C CYS A 9 -36.47 12.76 25.67
N ASP A 10 -36.66 11.57 25.19
CA ASP A 10 -37.20 11.23 23.87
C ASP A 10 -36.46 11.96 22.72
N THR A 11 -35.13 12.03 22.85
CA THR A 11 -34.29 12.72 21.86
C THR A 11 -33.54 11.72 21.01
N ASP A 12 -33.71 11.82 19.69
CA ASP A 12 -32.97 11.04 18.71
C ASP A 12 -31.64 11.72 18.38
N ALA A 13 -30.61 10.92 18.19
CA ALA A 13 -29.29 11.36 17.75
C ALA A 13 -28.77 10.49 16.60
N ARG A 14 -27.97 11.07 15.73
CA ARG A 14 -27.25 10.35 14.66
C ARG A 14 -25.77 10.36 14.97
N VAL A 15 -25.22 9.21 15.26
CA VAL A 15 -23.82 9.04 15.63
C VAL A 15 -23.02 8.57 14.41
N MET A 16 -21.95 9.26 14.10
CA MET A 16 -21.05 8.87 13.05
C MET A 16 -20.13 7.73 13.52
N PHE A 17 -20.18 6.59 12.82
CA PHE A 17 -19.17 5.54 12.91
C PHE A 17 -18.23 5.67 11.73
N GLN A 18 -16.94 5.68 12.01
CA GLN A 18 -15.89 5.59 11.03
C GLN A 18 -15.50 4.13 10.89
N VAL A 19 -15.78 3.53 9.72
CA VAL A 19 -15.67 2.08 9.52
C VAL A 19 -14.25 1.56 9.80
N ASP A 20 -13.23 2.33 9.44
CA ASP A 20 -11.83 2.00 9.69
C ASP A 20 -11.46 2.06 11.18
N ARG A 21 -11.93 3.06 11.90
CA ARG A 21 -11.62 3.28 13.31
C ARG A 21 -12.51 2.48 14.25
N ASP A 22 -13.80 2.38 13.92
CA ASP A 22 -14.82 1.78 14.78
C ASP A 22 -15.13 0.32 14.34
N TRP A 23 -14.25 -0.30 13.52
CA TRP A 23 -14.46 -1.63 12.95
C TRP A 23 -14.75 -2.72 13.99
N GLU A 24 -14.01 -2.74 15.10
CA GLU A 24 -14.22 -3.73 16.16
C GLU A 24 -15.59 -3.59 16.84
N ILE A 25 -16.08 -2.36 17.00
CA ILE A 25 -17.42 -2.09 17.53
C ILE A 25 -18.49 -2.59 16.56
N ILE A 26 -18.32 -2.26 15.27
CA ILE A 26 -19.23 -2.68 14.19
C ILE A 26 -19.26 -4.21 14.08
N LYS A 27 -18.09 -4.85 14.09
CA LYS A 27 -17.94 -6.31 14.00
C LYS A 27 -18.51 -7.04 15.21
N SER A 28 -18.35 -6.48 16.40
CA SER A 28 -18.92 -7.07 17.63
C SER A 28 -20.43 -6.91 17.71
N MET A 29 -21.05 -6.06 16.87
CA MET A 29 -22.48 -5.71 16.91
C MET A 29 -22.93 -5.19 18.28
N LYS A 30 -22.02 -4.52 19.00
CA LYS A 30 -22.28 -3.98 20.35
C LYS A 30 -21.91 -2.50 20.42
N PRO A 31 -22.72 -1.62 19.79
CA PRO A 31 -22.51 -0.18 19.94
C PRO A 31 -22.67 0.19 21.42
N ALA A 32 -21.65 0.90 21.93
CA ALA A 32 -21.65 1.30 23.34
C ALA A 32 -22.70 2.38 23.60
N GLU A 33 -23.29 2.32 24.75
CA GLU A 33 -24.12 3.41 25.29
C GLU A 33 -23.32 4.70 25.38
N ARG A 34 -24.00 5.83 25.19
CA ARG A 34 -23.38 7.16 25.28
C ARG A 34 -24.26 8.14 26.03
N ALA A 35 -23.66 9.17 26.59
CA ALA A 35 -24.43 10.21 27.26
C ALA A 35 -25.24 11.03 26.26
N CYS A 36 -26.51 11.28 26.57
CA CYS A 36 -27.37 12.18 25.80
C CYS A 36 -26.89 13.62 25.92
N GLU A 37 -26.71 14.31 24.81
CA GLU A 37 -26.25 15.69 24.79
C GLU A 37 -27.25 16.68 25.42
N LYS A 38 -28.54 16.29 25.50
CA LYS A 38 -29.59 17.14 26.01
C LYS A 38 -29.80 17.00 27.53
N CYS A 39 -29.76 15.78 28.06
CA CYS A 39 -30.10 15.53 29.47
C CYS A 39 -28.99 14.82 30.26
N GLY A 40 -27.92 14.34 29.60
CA GLY A 40 -26.83 13.62 30.22
C GLY A 40 -27.10 12.12 30.48
N GLU A 41 -28.35 11.66 30.38
CA GLU A 41 -28.74 10.29 30.57
C GLU A 41 -28.27 9.37 29.43
N PRO A 42 -28.21 8.03 29.60
CA PRO A 42 -27.79 7.13 28.56
C PRO A 42 -28.66 7.19 27.29
N GLN A 43 -28.01 7.17 26.13
CA GLN A 43 -28.64 6.91 24.84
C GLN A 43 -28.27 5.50 24.36
N TYR A 44 -29.22 4.82 23.80
CA TYR A 44 -29.11 3.46 23.30
C TYR A 44 -29.19 3.46 21.77
N PHE A 45 -28.60 2.46 21.17
CA PHE A 45 -28.73 2.23 19.75
C PHE A 45 -30.17 1.81 19.41
N ASP A 46 -30.82 2.57 18.51
CA ASP A 46 -32.28 2.49 18.26
C ASP A 46 -32.69 1.50 17.17
N GLU A 47 -31.80 0.58 16.82
CA GLU A 47 -32.04 -0.47 15.82
C GLU A 47 -31.48 -1.81 16.30
N ASP A 48 -31.86 -2.91 15.64
CA ASP A 48 -31.18 -4.19 15.89
C ASP A 48 -29.76 -4.15 15.27
N PRO A 49 -28.71 -4.20 16.10
CA PRO A 49 -27.33 -4.09 15.62
C PRO A 49 -26.96 -5.18 14.61
N SER A 50 -27.53 -6.38 14.75
CA SER A 50 -27.24 -7.51 13.86
C SER A 50 -27.77 -7.27 12.46
N THR A 51 -28.93 -6.66 12.34
CA THR A 51 -29.52 -6.29 11.06
C THR A 51 -28.85 -5.04 10.49
N TYR A 52 -28.60 -4.03 11.32
CA TYR A 52 -28.07 -2.73 10.89
C TYR A 52 -26.63 -2.82 10.37
N PHE A 53 -25.76 -3.54 11.09
CA PHE A 53 -24.36 -3.68 10.71
C PHE A 53 -24.07 -4.84 9.76
N SER A 54 -25.03 -5.73 9.50
CA SER A 54 -24.84 -6.91 8.65
C SER A 54 -24.27 -6.57 7.28
N TYR A 55 -24.76 -5.52 6.65
CA TYR A 55 -24.27 -5.06 5.34
C TYR A 55 -22.82 -4.60 5.41
N ILE A 56 -22.44 -3.84 6.44
CA ILE A 56 -21.08 -3.31 6.60
C ILE A 56 -20.09 -4.44 6.89
N ILE A 57 -20.49 -5.44 7.69
CA ILE A 57 -19.64 -6.58 8.06
C ILE A 57 -19.33 -7.46 6.85
N THR A 58 -20.26 -7.57 5.90
CA THR A 58 -20.05 -8.33 4.66
C THR A 58 -19.19 -7.58 3.64
N GLN A 59 -19.07 -6.26 3.78
CA GLN A 59 -18.17 -5.45 2.96
C GLN A 59 -16.74 -5.52 3.54
N GLN A 60 -15.74 -5.69 2.67
CA GLN A 60 -14.37 -5.46 3.10
C GLN A 60 -14.19 -3.97 3.41
N PRO A 61 -13.40 -3.61 4.43
CA PRO A 61 -13.07 -2.20 4.67
C PRO A 61 -12.60 -1.55 3.38
N PHE A 62 -13.23 -0.42 3.02
CA PHE A 62 -12.85 0.32 1.83
C PHE A 62 -11.47 0.94 2.06
N GLU A 63 -10.49 0.50 1.31
CA GLU A 63 -9.18 1.13 1.30
C GLU A 63 -9.16 2.20 0.21
N LEU A 64 -8.76 3.40 0.60
CA LEU A 64 -8.55 4.47 -0.36
C LEU A 64 -7.37 4.12 -1.26
N ASP A 65 -7.53 4.38 -2.55
CA ASP A 65 -6.41 4.39 -3.47
C ASP A 65 -5.28 5.29 -2.93
N GLY A 66 -4.01 4.87 -3.13
CA GLY A 66 -2.87 5.57 -2.57
C GLY A 66 -2.79 7.05 -2.98
N ASP A 67 -3.14 7.36 -4.22
CA ASP A 67 -3.15 8.74 -4.74
C ASP A 67 -4.28 9.55 -4.11
N VAL A 68 -5.44 8.93 -3.89
CA VAL A 68 -6.57 9.56 -3.19
C VAL A 68 -6.22 9.80 -1.72
N ALA A 69 -5.61 8.83 -1.04
CA ALA A 69 -5.15 8.98 0.35
C ALA A 69 -4.11 10.10 0.49
N ALA A 70 -3.13 10.16 -0.44
CA ALA A 70 -2.12 11.21 -0.48
C ALA A 70 -2.76 12.60 -0.74
N PHE A 71 -3.72 12.69 -1.65
CA PHE A 71 -4.46 13.91 -1.90
C PHE A 71 -5.23 14.38 -0.67
N LEU A 72 -6.00 13.49 -0.03
CA LEU A 72 -6.77 13.79 1.17
C LEU A 72 -5.87 14.26 2.32
N SER A 73 -4.74 13.59 2.53
CA SER A 73 -3.77 13.96 3.55
C SER A 73 -3.12 15.32 3.27
N SER A 74 -2.67 15.56 2.03
CA SER A 74 -1.91 16.77 1.67
C SER A 74 -2.77 18.01 1.47
N LYS A 75 -3.99 17.87 0.94
CA LYS A 75 -4.86 19.00 0.57
C LYS A 75 -5.98 19.26 1.58
N LEU A 76 -6.47 18.25 2.27
CA LEU A 76 -7.61 18.36 3.17
C LEU A 76 -7.24 18.09 4.63
N ASN A 77 -5.97 17.88 4.94
CA ASN A 77 -5.47 17.55 6.28
C ASN A 77 -6.22 16.37 6.94
N TYR A 78 -6.70 15.45 6.09
CA TYR A 78 -7.43 14.27 6.51
C TYR A 78 -6.43 13.19 6.92
N ALA A 79 -6.38 12.87 8.22
CA ALA A 79 -5.54 11.78 8.72
C ALA A 79 -6.13 10.44 8.24
N VAL A 80 -5.52 9.83 7.24
CA VAL A 80 -5.78 8.44 6.90
C VAL A 80 -5.18 7.58 8.00
N SER A 81 -6.00 6.74 8.64
CA SER A 81 -5.55 5.83 9.69
C SER A 81 -4.37 4.97 9.17
N GLU A 82 -3.27 4.93 9.92
CA GLU A 82 -2.15 4.01 9.69
C GLU A 82 -2.47 2.57 10.13
N ALA A 83 -3.74 2.18 10.16
CA ALA A 83 -4.11 0.80 10.41
C ALA A 83 -3.39 -0.10 9.39
N SER A 84 -2.80 -1.18 9.88
CA SER A 84 -2.15 -2.19 9.03
C SER A 84 -3.03 -2.50 7.82
N ARG A 85 -2.53 -2.17 6.62
CA ARG A 85 -3.27 -2.39 5.38
C ARG A 85 -3.14 -3.86 5.04
N LYS A 86 -4.21 -4.60 5.19
CA LYS A 86 -4.24 -6.01 4.79
C LYS A 86 -3.77 -6.15 3.35
N LEU A 87 -2.82 -7.04 3.12
CA LEU A 87 -2.30 -7.30 1.79
C LEU A 87 -3.40 -7.81 0.85
N ARG A 88 -3.55 -7.14 -0.29
CA ARG A 88 -4.42 -7.54 -1.41
C ARG A 88 -3.56 -7.99 -2.57
N ILE A 89 -4.00 -9.04 -3.24
CA ILE A 89 -3.26 -9.68 -4.31
C ILE A 89 -4.23 -9.97 -5.44
N ASP A 90 -3.98 -9.34 -6.58
CA ASP A 90 -4.67 -9.63 -7.84
C ASP A 90 -3.75 -10.46 -8.72
N LYS A 91 -4.22 -11.62 -9.20
CA LYS A 91 -3.45 -12.55 -10.03
C LYS A 91 -4.14 -12.76 -11.36
N ILE A 92 -3.44 -12.46 -12.45
CA ILE A 92 -3.90 -12.69 -13.83
C ILE A 92 -2.89 -13.61 -14.49
N ILE A 93 -3.38 -14.69 -15.09
CA ILE A 93 -2.56 -15.68 -15.81
C ILE A 93 -2.99 -15.71 -17.27
N GLU A 94 -2.04 -15.50 -18.17
CA GLU A 94 -2.23 -15.61 -19.63
C GLU A 94 -1.14 -16.49 -20.23
N GLY A 95 -1.51 -17.74 -20.56
CA GLY A 95 -0.57 -18.74 -21.06
C GLY A 95 0.54 -19.03 -20.05
N ARG A 96 1.80 -18.76 -20.42
CA ARG A 96 2.97 -18.88 -19.53
C ARG A 96 3.41 -17.53 -18.92
N SER A 97 2.52 -16.54 -18.90
CA SER A 97 2.79 -15.25 -18.28
C SER A 97 1.84 -15.03 -17.13
N THR A 98 2.36 -14.58 -15.99
CA THR A 98 1.55 -14.23 -14.82
C THR A 98 1.84 -12.81 -14.39
N TYR A 99 0.79 -12.02 -14.21
CA TYR A 99 0.85 -10.70 -13.61
C TYR A 99 0.25 -10.78 -12.19
N LEU A 100 1.05 -10.35 -11.21
CA LEU A 100 0.66 -10.26 -9.81
C LEU A 100 0.72 -8.80 -9.36
N LYS A 101 -0.41 -8.23 -8.96
CA LYS A 101 -0.46 -6.91 -8.33
C LYS A 101 -0.62 -7.06 -6.83
N LEU A 102 0.28 -6.42 -6.07
CA LEU A 102 0.29 -6.45 -4.61
C LEU A 102 0.09 -5.05 -4.05
N ALA A 103 -0.83 -4.92 -3.09
CA ALA A 103 -1.09 -3.66 -2.41
C ALA A 103 -1.39 -3.91 -0.93
N GLY A 104 -0.80 -3.12 -0.03
CA GLY A 104 -0.93 -3.27 1.42
C GLY A 104 0.42 -3.48 2.09
N ASP A 105 0.41 -4.10 3.27
CA ASP A 105 1.61 -4.32 4.05
C ASP A 105 2.10 -5.77 3.89
N LEU A 106 3.42 -5.94 3.82
CA LEU A 106 4.06 -7.26 3.87
C LEU A 106 4.37 -7.62 5.31
N ASP A 107 3.66 -8.60 5.84
CA ASP A 107 3.82 -9.14 7.19
C ASP A 107 3.94 -10.68 7.17
N ALA A 108 3.89 -11.31 8.33
CA ALA A 108 3.98 -12.77 8.48
C ALA A 108 2.79 -13.53 7.85
N SER A 109 1.71 -12.85 7.48
CA SER A 109 0.52 -13.48 6.84
C SER A 109 0.66 -13.63 5.32
N PHE A 110 1.78 -13.21 4.72
CA PHE A 110 2.02 -13.29 3.29
C PHE A 110 1.92 -14.76 2.80
N PRO A 111 0.98 -15.07 1.89
CA PRO A 111 0.65 -16.44 1.55
C PRO A 111 1.58 -17.02 0.45
N ARG A 112 2.89 -17.07 0.73
CA ARG A 112 3.95 -17.41 -0.23
C ARG A 112 3.70 -18.72 -0.99
N GLU A 113 3.27 -19.78 -0.29
CA GLU A 113 3.07 -21.10 -0.89
C GLU A 113 1.93 -21.07 -1.90
N LYS A 114 0.77 -20.54 -1.46
CA LYS A 114 -0.42 -20.41 -2.32
C LYS A 114 -0.17 -19.52 -3.54
N LEU A 115 0.65 -18.48 -3.37
CA LEU A 115 0.97 -17.58 -4.48
C LEU A 115 1.93 -18.19 -5.48
N ALA A 116 2.91 -18.95 -5.00
CA ALA A 116 3.89 -19.61 -5.86
C ALA A 116 3.26 -20.76 -6.69
N GLU A 117 2.10 -21.26 -6.29
CA GLU A 117 1.40 -22.32 -6.97
C GLU A 117 1.01 -21.93 -8.40
N GLY A 118 1.46 -22.72 -9.39
CA GLY A 118 1.16 -22.49 -10.80
C GLY A 118 1.85 -21.27 -11.44
N LEU A 119 2.86 -20.71 -10.79
CA LEU A 119 3.71 -19.69 -11.40
C LEU A 119 4.78 -20.36 -12.26
N GLU A 120 4.76 -20.08 -13.54
CA GLU A 120 5.76 -20.55 -14.51
C GLU A 120 5.98 -19.50 -15.60
N GLY A 121 7.09 -19.64 -16.33
CA GLY A 121 7.40 -18.74 -17.44
C GLY A 121 7.74 -17.32 -17.00
N VAL A 122 7.08 -16.33 -17.59
CA VAL A 122 7.32 -14.91 -17.27
C VAL A 122 6.42 -14.45 -16.12
N VAL A 123 6.99 -13.94 -15.05
CA VAL A 123 6.25 -13.44 -13.89
C VAL A 123 6.50 -11.95 -13.73
N VAL A 124 5.43 -11.16 -13.72
CA VAL A 124 5.46 -9.71 -13.50
C VAL A 124 4.85 -9.41 -12.14
N LEU A 125 5.61 -8.78 -11.26
CA LEU A 125 5.24 -8.41 -9.90
C LEU A 125 5.09 -6.89 -9.79
N ASP A 126 3.87 -6.38 -9.80
CA ASP A 126 3.57 -4.98 -9.51
C ASP A 126 3.48 -4.80 -7.98
N VAL A 127 4.46 -4.14 -7.42
CA VAL A 127 4.60 -3.89 -5.99
C VAL A 127 4.38 -2.42 -5.61
N ALA A 128 3.88 -1.59 -6.53
CA ALA A 128 3.67 -0.16 -6.32
C ALA A 128 2.76 0.15 -5.12
N GLY A 129 1.83 -0.76 -4.81
CA GLY A 129 0.89 -0.62 -3.71
C GLY A 129 1.42 -1.06 -2.33
N ILE A 130 2.67 -1.50 -2.21
CA ILE A 130 3.25 -1.93 -0.92
C ILE A 130 3.60 -0.70 -0.08
N GLY A 131 2.96 -0.59 1.09
CA GLY A 131 3.13 0.55 2.01
C GLY A 131 4.17 0.31 3.10
N LYS A 132 4.17 -0.87 3.71
CA LYS A 132 5.06 -1.23 4.82
C LYS A 132 5.61 -2.64 4.64
N ILE A 133 6.81 -2.86 5.12
CA ILE A 133 7.44 -4.19 5.11
C ILE A 133 7.95 -4.49 6.52
N GLU A 134 7.36 -5.50 7.14
CA GLU A 134 7.82 -6.03 8.43
C GLU A 134 8.94 -7.06 8.23
N PRO A 135 9.80 -7.28 9.22
CA PRO A 135 10.90 -8.26 9.09
C PRO A 135 10.40 -9.67 8.72
N ALA A 136 9.27 -10.10 9.29
CA ALA A 136 8.67 -11.38 8.96
C ALA A 136 8.15 -11.42 7.52
N GLY A 137 7.48 -10.34 7.06
CA GLY A 137 7.03 -10.22 5.67
C GLY A 137 8.16 -10.20 4.67
N ALA A 138 9.29 -9.58 5.02
CA ALA A 138 10.50 -9.63 4.19
C ALA A 138 11.06 -11.06 4.04
N ALA A 139 11.02 -11.85 5.13
CA ALA A 139 11.44 -13.26 5.07
C ALA A 139 10.50 -14.11 4.21
N GLU A 140 9.18 -13.90 4.35
CA GLU A 140 8.16 -14.57 3.53
C GLU A 140 8.31 -14.21 2.04
N TRP A 141 8.57 -12.94 1.72
CA TRP A 141 8.83 -12.50 0.35
C TRP A 141 10.05 -13.19 -0.29
N ARG A 142 11.17 -13.26 0.44
CA ARG A 142 12.37 -13.99 -0.04
C ARG A 142 12.07 -15.46 -0.29
N GLY A 143 11.34 -16.09 0.62
CA GLY A 143 10.87 -17.47 0.45
C GLY A 143 10.00 -17.65 -0.80
N PHE A 144 9.10 -16.71 -1.07
CA PHE A 144 8.28 -16.70 -2.27
C PHE A 144 9.12 -16.63 -3.55
N LEU A 145 10.09 -15.71 -3.64
CA LEU A 145 10.98 -15.60 -4.79
C LEU A 145 11.81 -16.89 -4.99
N GLN A 146 12.30 -17.48 -3.91
CA GLN A 146 13.05 -18.75 -3.98
C GLN A 146 12.18 -19.90 -4.50
N MET A 147 10.90 -19.97 -4.09
CA MET A 147 9.99 -21.02 -4.52
C MET A 147 9.62 -20.89 -6.01
N MET A 148 9.42 -19.67 -6.52
CA MET A 148 9.02 -19.48 -7.91
C MET A 148 10.18 -19.45 -8.91
N THR A 149 11.40 -19.12 -8.47
CA THR A 149 12.59 -19.01 -9.34
C THR A 149 12.86 -20.25 -10.20
N PRO A 150 12.73 -21.51 -9.73
CA PRO A 150 12.99 -22.68 -10.56
C PRO A 150 12.06 -22.82 -11.77
N ALA A 151 10.77 -22.48 -11.59
CA ALA A 151 9.75 -22.64 -12.63
C ALA A 151 9.60 -21.40 -13.54
N SER A 152 10.10 -20.25 -13.11
CA SER A 152 10.03 -19.01 -13.88
C SER A 152 11.16 -18.90 -14.89
N ASP A 153 10.90 -18.36 -16.07
CA ASP A 153 11.90 -17.99 -17.07
C ASP A 153 12.52 -16.63 -16.70
N SER A 154 11.68 -15.67 -16.32
CA SER A 154 12.06 -14.33 -15.90
C SER A 154 11.08 -13.80 -14.85
N ILE A 155 11.55 -12.92 -13.96
CA ILE A 155 10.75 -12.26 -12.93
C ILE A 155 11.00 -10.75 -13.01
N TYR A 156 9.96 -9.98 -13.24
CA TYR A 156 10.04 -8.52 -13.40
C TYR A 156 9.32 -7.82 -12.26
N LEU A 157 9.97 -6.86 -11.59
CA LEU A 157 9.38 -6.02 -10.55
C LEU A 157 9.04 -4.65 -11.13
N LEU A 158 7.77 -4.25 -10.99
CA LEU A 158 7.25 -2.96 -11.43
C LEU A 158 6.85 -2.09 -10.25
N GLY A 159 7.05 -0.77 -10.41
CA GLY A 159 6.58 0.23 -9.47
C GLY A 159 7.18 0.12 -8.06
N VAL A 160 8.41 -0.38 -7.94
CA VAL A 160 9.06 -0.66 -6.64
C VAL A 160 9.08 0.61 -5.77
N PRO A 161 8.35 0.66 -4.63
CA PRO A 161 8.34 1.84 -3.77
C PRO A 161 9.63 1.95 -2.93
N PRO A 162 9.95 3.14 -2.37
CA PRO A 162 11.20 3.36 -1.63
C PRO A 162 11.43 2.35 -0.50
N VAL A 163 10.39 2.03 0.27
CA VAL A 163 10.48 1.06 1.37
C VAL A 163 10.87 -0.34 0.90
N PHE A 164 10.41 -0.73 -0.28
CA PHE A 164 10.72 -2.02 -0.88
C PHE A 164 12.13 -1.99 -1.50
N LEU A 165 12.45 -0.90 -2.19
CA LEU A 165 13.75 -0.68 -2.82
C LEU A 165 14.90 -0.78 -1.81
N GLU A 166 14.76 -0.17 -0.63
CA GLU A 166 15.77 -0.22 0.44
C GLU A 166 15.95 -1.61 1.06
N LYS A 167 14.89 -2.41 1.14
CA LYS A 167 14.87 -3.62 1.95
C LYS A 167 14.95 -4.92 1.16
N LEU A 168 14.49 -4.95 -0.08
CA LEU A 168 14.20 -6.19 -0.81
C LEU A 168 14.72 -6.21 -2.27
N THR A 169 15.59 -5.30 -2.66
CA THR A 169 16.14 -5.28 -4.02
C THR A 169 17.62 -5.48 -4.12
N ARG A 170 18.26 -5.93 -3.04
CA ARG A 170 19.66 -6.36 -3.10
C ARG A 170 19.77 -7.65 -3.92
N PRO A 171 20.93 -7.92 -4.55
CA PRO A 171 21.12 -9.13 -5.34
C PRO A 171 20.79 -10.42 -4.57
N GLU A 172 21.13 -10.47 -3.28
CA GLU A 172 20.82 -11.59 -2.41
C GLU A 172 19.31 -11.76 -2.11
N ASP A 173 18.54 -10.68 -2.20
CA ASP A 173 17.08 -10.69 -1.98
C ASP A 173 16.32 -11.07 -3.24
N LEU A 174 16.76 -10.58 -4.41
CA LEU A 174 16.10 -10.81 -5.70
C LEU A 174 16.38 -12.21 -6.27
N GLY A 175 17.59 -12.73 -6.02
CA GLY A 175 18.04 -13.95 -6.67
C GLY A 175 18.37 -13.75 -8.17
N PRO A 176 18.65 -14.86 -8.92
CA PRO A 176 19.30 -14.77 -10.23
C PRO A 176 18.39 -14.35 -11.39
N LYS A 177 17.08 -14.40 -11.22
CA LYS A 177 16.11 -14.18 -12.34
C LYS A 177 15.25 -12.92 -12.18
N ALA A 178 15.20 -12.34 -10.97
CA ALA A 178 14.38 -11.17 -10.73
C ALA A 178 15.12 -9.88 -11.08
N GLN A 179 14.42 -8.98 -11.77
CA GLN A 179 14.94 -7.69 -12.23
C GLN A 179 13.96 -6.57 -11.90
N VAL A 180 14.48 -5.44 -11.43
CA VAL A 180 13.69 -4.23 -11.23
C VAL A 180 13.58 -3.50 -12.55
N ILE A 181 12.36 -3.31 -13.04
CA ILE A 181 12.10 -2.59 -14.29
C ILE A 181 11.80 -1.13 -14.00
N THR A 182 10.90 -0.87 -13.05
CA THR A 182 10.55 0.48 -12.63
C THR A 182 10.52 0.58 -11.11
N PHE A 183 10.94 1.72 -10.60
CA PHE A 183 10.83 2.05 -9.18
C PHE A 183 10.39 3.51 -9.00
N ALA A 184 10.03 3.89 -7.78
CA ALA A 184 9.68 5.26 -7.45
C ALA A 184 10.61 5.81 -6.36
N ILE A 185 11.06 7.06 -6.52
CA ILE A 185 11.83 7.78 -5.50
C ILE A 185 11.25 9.16 -5.25
N PRO A 186 11.42 9.71 -4.02
CA PRO A 186 10.86 11.00 -3.68
C PRO A 186 11.65 12.15 -4.33
N TYR A 187 10.91 13.15 -4.84
CA TYR A 187 11.44 14.42 -5.32
C TYR A 187 10.69 15.57 -4.66
N THR A 188 11.39 16.65 -4.42
CA THR A 188 10.84 17.90 -3.88
C THR A 188 11.09 19.05 -4.82
N CYS A 189 10.05 19.84 -5.08
CA CYS A 189 10.15 21.06 -5.87
C CYS A 189 10.53 22.24 -4.96
N ASN A 190 11.67 22.88 -5.21
CA ASN A 190 12.13 24.01 -4.42
C ASN A 190 11.28 25.30 -4.65
N THR A 191 10.48 25.34 -5.73
CA THR A 191 9.66 26.52 -6.06
C THR A 191 8.30 26.49 -5.39
N CYS A 192 7.60 25.36 -5.39
CA CYS A 192 6.25 25.24 -4.83
C CYS A 192 6.19 24.28 -3.62
N SER A 193 7.33 23.77 -3.18
CA SER A 193 7.45 22.83 -2.04
C SER A 193 6.65 21.52 -2.17
N THR A 194 6.15 21.22 -3.38
CA THR A 194 5.46 19.95 -3.64
C THR A 194 6.47 18.81 -3.58
N THR A 195 6.17 17.79 -2.78
CA THR A 195 6.92 16.52 -2.74
C THR A 195 6.07 15.43 -3.37
N SER A 196 6.67 14.64 -4.26
CA SER A 196 5.99 13.53 -4.92
C SER A 196 6.95 12.38 -5.23
N LEU A 197 6.41 11.17 -5.26
CA LEU A 197 7.13 10.01 -5.79
C LEU A 197 7.13 10.09 -7.32
N GLN A 198 8.31 9.99 -7.91
CA GLN A 198 8.46 9.99 -9.36
C GLN A 198 8.88 8.60 -9.83
N PRO A 199 8.18 8.03 -10.81
CA PRO A 199 8.55 6.76 -11.39
C PRO A 199 9.85 6.91 -12.21
N VAL A 200 10.73 5.93 -12.06
CA VAL A 200 12.00 5.86 -12.79
C VAL A 200 12.07 4.50 -13.49
N ASP A 201 12.31 4.52 -14.78
CA ASP A 201 12.58 3.33 -15.57
C ASP A 201 14.08 3.02 -15.51
N VAL A 202 14.42 1.79 -15.09
CA VAL A 202 15.82 1.39 -14.86
C VAL A 202 16.57 1.30 -16.18
N GLU A 203 15.97 0.77 -17.24
CA GLU A 203 16.63 0.62 -18.53
C GLU A 203 16.95 1.99 -19.15
N GLN A 204 15.97 2.89 -19.17
CA GLN A 204 16.12 4.24 -19.76
C GLN A 204 17.16 5.09 -19.01
N HIS A 205 17.27 4.92 -17.69
CA HIS A 205 18.12 5.74 -16.83
C HIS A 205 19.36 5.01 -16.30
N TYR A 206 19.62 3.78 -16.76
CA TYR A 206 20.69 2.95 -16.23
C TYR A 206 22.06 3.66 -16.19
N ASP A 207 22.37 4.42 -17.23
CA ASP A 207 23.67 5.09 -17.36
C ASP A 207 23.92 6.19 -16.32
N VAL A 208 22.89 6.78 -15.73
CA VAL A 208 23.02 7.72 -14.61
C VAL A 208 22.89 7.03 -13.26
N LEU A 209 21.99 6.03 -13.16
CA LEU A 209 21.76 5.29 -11.92
C LEU A 209 23.00 4.54 -11.43
N LYS A 210 23.80 3.96 -12.34
CA LYS A 210 25.07 3.28 -11.99
C LYS A 210 26.09 4.19 -11.30
N PHE A 211 25.90 5.50 -11.33
CA PHE A 211 26.73 6.50 -10.63
C PHE A 211 26.00 7.15 -9.45
N ALA A 212 24.94 6.51 -8.90
CA ALA A 212 24.11 7.05 -7.84
C ALA A 212 23.45 8.41 -8.19
N THR A 213 23.32 8.72 -9.49
CA THR A 213 22.75 9.98 -9.96
C THR A 213 21.28 9.78 -10.30
N PRO A 214 20.34 10.44 -9.56
CA PRO A 214 18.92 10.38 -9.89
C PRO A 214 18.62 11.11 -11.19
N PRO A 215 17.67 10.63 -12.01
CA PRO A 215 17.26 11.32 -13.23
C PRO A 215 16.68 12.71 -12.94
N GLU A 216 16.89 13.64 -13.87
CA GLU A 216 16.25 14.95 -13.80
C GLU A 216 14.75 14.85 -14.05
N THR A 217 13.94 15.51 -13.24
CA THR A 217 12.49 15.54 -13.38
C THR A 217 11.94 16.94 -13.15
N LYS A 218 10.72 17.19 -13.64
CA LYS A 218 10.02 18.46 -13.50
C LYS A 218 8.76 18.30 -12.65
N CYS A 219 8.50 19.32 -11.87
CA CYS A 219 7.29 19.38 -11.04
C CYS A 219 6.03 19.34 -11.92
N GLY A 220 5.08 18.50 -11.54
CA GLY A 220 3.79 18.40 -12.21
C GLY A 220 2.98 19.70 -12.15
N ASP A 221 3.11 20.45 -11.05
CA ASP A 221 2.35 21.67 -10.80
C ASP A 221 2.95 22.90 -11.47
N CYS A 222 4.22 23.22 -11.19
CA CYS A 222 4.85 24.47 -11.63
C CYS A 222 5.86 24.30 -12.76
N LYS A 223 6.12 23.07 -13.23
CA LYS A 223 7.03 22.70 -14.31
C LYS A 223 8.53 23.04 -14.05
N ASN A 224 8.86 23.52 -12.87
CA ASN A 224 10.25 23.78 -12.47
C ASN A 224 10.99 22.46 -12.16
N PRO A 225 12.33 22.46 -12.24
CA PRO A 225 13.13 21.28 -11.86
C PRO A 225 12.87 20.86 -10.41
N MET A 226 12.84 19.56 -10.16
CA MET A 226 12.74 18.99 -8.83
C MET A 226 14.09 18.44 -8.39
N VAL A 227 14.31 18.41 -7.07
CA VAL A 227 15.49 17.83 -6.45
C VAL A 227 15.11 16.49 -5.82
N CYS A 228 15.92 15.47 -6.05
CA CYS A 228 15.74 14.17 -5.43
C CYS A 228 15.89 14.30 -3.91
N ALA A 229 14.89 13.80 -3.19
CA ALA A 229 14.84 13.79 -1.72
C ALA A 229 15.15 12.40 -1.14
N ALA A 230 15.63 11.45 -1.94
CA ALA A 230 16.07 10.14 -1.49
C ALA A 230 17.33 10.25 -0.64
N SER A 231 17.49 9.33 0.31
CA SER A 231 18.71 9.24 1.13
C SER A 231 19.94 8.84 0.29
N GLU A 232 21.12 9.27 0.72
CA GLU A 232 22.38 8.84 0.07
C GLU A 232 22.53 7.31 0.08
N GLY A 233 22.06 6.63 1.13
CA GLY A 233 22.05 5.18 1.22
C GLY A 233 21.19 4.54 0.13
N LEU A 234 20.00 5.09 -0.13
CA LEU A 234 19.13 4.62 -1.21
C LEU A 234 19.76 4.86 -2.58
N LEU A 235 20.30 6.05 -2.83
CA LEU A 235 20.97 6.37 -4.09
C LEU A 235 22.17 5.46 -4.34
N SER A 236 22.99 5.22 -3.31
CA SER A 236 24.11 4.27 -3.39
C SER A 236 23.64 2.85 -3.71
N HIS A 237 22.50 2.43 -3.14
CA HIS A 237 21.92 1.12 -3.41
C HIS A 237 21.48 0.96 -4.89
N LEU A 238 21.01 2.04 -5.54
CA LEU A 238 20.60 2.00 -6.96
C LEU A 238 21.74 1.56 -7.89
N THR A 239 22.99 1.82 -7.51
CA THR A 239 24.16 1.37 -8.31
C THR A 239 24.30 -0.15 -8.38
N THR A 240 23.66 -0.89 -7.47
CA THR A 240 23.71 -2.35 -7.42
C THR A 240 22.65 -3.02 -8.28
N LEU A 241 21.66 -2.26 -8.80
CA LEU A 241 20.63 -2.80 -9.65
C LEU A 241 21.22 -3.24 -10.99
N PRO A 242 20.97 -4.47 -11.45
CA PRO A 242 21.40 -4.90 -12.76
C PRO A 242 20.64 -4.15 -13.86
N LYS A 243 21.27 -3.96 -15.01
CA LYS A 243 20.53 -3.47 -16.18
C LYS A 243 19.50 -4.51 -16.61
N PRO A 244 18.22 -4.17 -16.70
CA PRO A 244 17.20 -5.11 -17.14
C PRO A 244 17.50 -5.61 -18.57
N SER A 245 17.19 -6.88 -18.79
CA SER A 245 17.17 -7.50 -20.12
C SER A 245 15.72 -7.88 -20.41
N ILE A 246 15.04 -7.09 -21.23
CA ILE A 246 13.66 -7.32 -21.65
C ILE A 246 13.64 -7.90 -23.05
#